data_a9096a80d7ae9108831adcf80b5723be
#
_entry.id   a9096a80d7ae9108831adcf80b5723be
#
_cell.length_a   1.000
_cell.length_b   1.000
_cell.length_c   1.000
_cell.angle_alpha   90.00
_cell.angle_beta   90.00
_cell.angle_gamma   90.00
#
_symmetry.space_group_name_H-M   'P 1'
#
loop_
_entity.id
_entity.type
_entity.pdbx_description
1 polymer ?
#
loop_
_entity_poly.entity_id
_entity_poly.type
_entity_poly.pdbx_seq_one_letter_code
_entity_poly.pdbx_strand_id
1 'polypeptide(L)'
;GQDATVENVQAILDQIKREYPEGTVWSDDNLIDDAHNNFYAAGTHAGDSTNDVGAGIGKYGRASLKYACGGWAAMVSDRIFGRTGAPCREVTDPAKVRPGDILVTMSSNGTIYHVGIILQYVPAGVRVNQSMNPNNDRFVTCDGNNGARAGQVGKVRWGMETTLYNGMADLGTRLHVLTRYPEGESESEIP
;
A
#
# COMPACT_ATOMS: atom_id res chain seq x y z
N GLY A 1 -14.78 2.87 13.02
CA GLY A 1 -14.63 3.51 11.79
C GLY A 1 -15.90 3.59 10.98
N GLN A 2 -15.81 4.31 9.93
CA GLN A 2 -16.90 4.40 8.96
C GLN A 2 -16.96 3.13 8.12
N ASP A 3 -18.11 2.90 7.50
CA ASP A 3 -18.25 1.78 6.58
C ASP A 3 -17.23 1.89 5.45
N ALA A 4 -16.45 0.84 5.28
CA ALA A 4 -15.41 0.79 4.24
C ALA A 4 -16.07 0.38 2.92
N THR A 5 -16.59 1.35 2.20
CA THR A 5 -17.05 1.20 0.82
C THR A 5 -16.02 1.83 -0.12
N VAL A 6 -16.02 1.44 -1.38
CA VAL A 6 -15.08 2.00 -2.36
C VAL A 6 -15.23 3.53 -2.45
N GLU A 7 -16.46 4.04 -2.38
CA GLU A 7 -16.72 5.47 -2.42
C GLU A 7 -16.12 6.21 -1.22
N ASN A 8 -16.33 5.69 0.00
CA ASN A 8 -15.77 6.28 1.22
C ASN A 8 -14.26 6.20 1.23
N VAL A 9 -13.69 5.08 0.80
CA VAL A 9 -12.26 4.88 0.70
C VAL A 9 -11.64 5.89 -0.28
N GLN A 10 -12.28 6.09 -1.43
CA GLN A 10 -11.77 7.05 -2.41
C GLN A 10 -11.75 8.47 -1.84
N ALA A 11 -12.77 8.87 -1.09
CA ALA A 11 -12.81 10.18 -0.44
C ALA A 11 -11.67 10.36 0.56
N ILE A 12 -11.35 9.30 1.34
CA ILE A 12 -10.25 9.33 2.29
C ILE A 12 -8.91 9.41 1.56
N LEU A 13 -8.73 8.63 0.49
CA LEU A 13 -7.51 8.69 -0.32
C LEU A 13 -7.30 10.07 -0.93
N ASP A 14 -8.35 10.69 -1.43
CA ASP A 14 -8.29 12.05 -1.97
C ASP A 14 -7.86 13.05 -0.90
N GLN A 15 -8.36 12.90 0.32
CA GLN A 15 -7.95 13.77 1.43
C GLN A 15 -6.47 13.54 1.80
N ILE A 16 -6.02 12.30 1.84
CA ILE A 16 -4.61 11.98 2.11
C ILE A 16 -3.72 12.59 1.03
N LYS A 17 -4.15 12.55 -0.23
CA LYS A 17 -3.40 13.15 -1.33
C LYS A 17 -3.28 14.66 -1.21
N ARG A 18 -4.30 15.32 -0.67
CA ARG A 18 -4.21 16.77 -0.37
C ARG A 18 -3.22 17.08 0.75
N GLU A 19 -3.14 16.20 1.76
CA GLU A 19 -2.21 16.37 2.89
C GLU A 19 -0.78 16.00 2.51
N TYR A 20 -0.62 14.99 1.67
CA TYR A 20 0.68 14.46 1.24
C TYR A 20 0.72 14.39 -0.29
N PRO A 21 0.82 15.53 -0.97
CA PRO A 21 0.86 15.51 -2.44
C PRO A 21 2.12 14.87 -2.98
N GLU A 22 2.12 14.62 -4.28
CA GLU A 22 3.27 14.09 -5.01
C GLU A 22 4.55 14.83 -4.63
N GLY A 23 5.59 14.08 -4.27
CA GLY A 23 6.89 14.66 -3.92
C GLY A 23 7.06 15.06 -2.45
N THR A 24 6.03 14.92 -1.62
CA THR A 24 6.16 15.14 -0.17
C THR A 24 7.21 14.20 0.40
N VAL A 25 8.07 14.69 1.28
CA VAL A 25 9.09 13.85 1.92
C VAL A 25 8.44 12.82 2.83
N TRP A 26 8.82 11.57 2.63
CA TRP A 26 8.48 10.44 3.48
C TRP A 26 9.58 9.40 3.32
N SER A 27 10.42 9.21 4.33
CA SER A 27 11.68 8.51 4.14
C SER A 27 12.01 7.58 5.30
N ASP A 28 13.18 6.96 5.22
CA ASP A 28 13.73 6.15 6.31
C ASP A 28 14.08 7.02 7.51
N ASP A 29 14.09 6.40 8.69
CA ASP A 29 14.36 7.09 9.95
C ASP A 29 15.71 7.81 9.99
N ASN A 30 16.72 7.24 9.35
CA ASN A 30 18.05 7.84 9.30
C ASN A 30 18.17 9.01 8.33
N LEU A 31 17.13 9.27 7.53
CA LEU A 31 17.09 10.38 6.58
C LEU A 31 16.06 11.44 6.97
N ILE A 32 15.36 11.24 8.07
CA ILE A 32 14.38 12.19 8.59
C ILE A 32 15.10 13.13 9.57
N ASP A 33 14.89 14.40 9.38
CA ASP A 33 15.33 15.46 10.29
C ASP A 33 14.11 16.28 10.74
N ASP A 34 14.35 17.30 11.56
CA ASP A 34 13.27 18.15 12.11
C ASP A 34 12.47 18.87 11.03
N ALA A 35 13.04 19.07 9.85
CA ALA A 35 12.37 19.72 8.73
C ALA A 35 11.58 18.73 7.86
N HIS A 36 11.87 17.43 7.96
CA HIS A 36 11.29 16.39 7.11
C HIS A 36 10.63 15.29 7.92
N ASN A 37 9.97 15.63 9.00
CA ASN A 37 9.48 14.67 9.99
C ASN A 37 8.12 14.05 9.57
N ASN A 38 8.02 13.57 8.34
CA ASN A 38 6.86 12.84 7.87
C ASN A 38 7.03 11.35 8.18
N PHE A 39 6.31 10.90 9.20
CA PHE A 39 6.31 9.52 9.64
C PHE A 39 4.99 9.22 10.36
N TYR A 40 4.72 7.95 10.56
CA TYR A 40 3.52 7.50 11.24
C TYR A 40 3.82 7.13 12.70
N ALA A 41 3.62 8.07 13.62
CA ALA A 41 3.95 7.85 15.04
C ALA A 41 3.16 6.70 15.65
N ALA A 42 1.89 6.55 15.30
CA ALA A 42 1.04 5.48 15.82
C ALA A 42 1.41 4.09 15.29
N GLY A 43 2.23 4.02 14.25
CA GLY A 43 2.69 2.76 13.68
C GLY A 43 3.79 2.06 14.47
N THR A 44 4.31 2.70 15.52
CA THR A 44 5.41 2.13 16.32
C THR A 44 4.94 1.23 17.44
N HIS A 45 4.16 0.25 17.13
CA HIS A 45 3.69 -0.68 18.14
C HIS A 45 4.20 -2.08 17.85
N ALA A 46 5.52 -2.23 17.90
CA ALA A 46 6.13 -3.54 17.77
C ALA A 46 5.53 -4.48 18.83
N GLY A 47 4.91 -5.54 18.37
CA GLY A 47 4.23 -6.48 19.25
C GLY A 47 2.81 -6.08 19.65
N ASP A 48 2.29 -4.98 19.14
CA ASP A 48 0.90 -4.59 19.41
C ASP A 48 -0.05 -5.47 18.58
N SER A 49 -0.74 -6.38 19.26
CA SER A 49 -1.69 -7.29 18.62
C SER A 49 -2.94 -6.59 18.07
N THR A 50 -3.13 -5.31 18.41
CA THR A 50 -4.27 -4.54 17.90
C THR A 50 -3.98 -3.88 16.55
N ASN A 51 -2.74 -3.93 16.09
CA ASN A 51 -2.37 -3.39 14.77
C ASN A 51 -2.48 -4.50 13.72
N ASP A 52 -3.65 -4.62 13.11
CA ASP A 52 -3.94 -5.65 12.12
C ASP A 52 -3.07 -5.51 10.86
N VAL A 53 -2.64 -4.29 10.52
CA VAL A 53 -1.69 -4.06 9.43
C VAL A 53 -0.34 -4.71 9.74
N GLY A 54 0.13 -4.55 10.97
CA GLY A 54 1.38 -5.15 11.42
C GLY A 54 1.34 -6.67 11.37
N ALA A 55 0.24 -7.26 11.83
CA ALA A 55 0.06 -8.71 11.79
C ALA A 55 -0.01 -9.23 10.35
N GLY A 56 -0.68 -8.51 9.46
CA GLY A 56 -0.81 -8.89 8.06
C GLY A 56 0.52 -8.82 7.31
N ILE A 57 1.21 -7.70 7.38
CA ILE A 57 2.50 -7.50 6.71
C ILE A 57 3.57 -8.43 7.33
N GLY A 58 3.51 -8.63 8.64
CA GLY A 58 4.47 -9.46 9.37
C GLY A 58 4.53 -10.91 8.93
N LYS A 59 3.50 -11.41 8.26
CA LYS A 59 3.51 -12.76 7.68
C LYS A 59 4.58 -12.91 6.59
N TYR A 60 4.98 -11.82 5.95
CA TYR A 60 5.88 -11.84 4.81
C TYR A 60 7.28 -11.38 5.15
N GLY A 61 7.50 -10.84 6.33
CA GLY A 61 8.81 -10.39 6.76
C GLY A 61 8.75 -9.14 7.63
N ARG A 62 9.89 -8.46 7.74
CA ARG A 62 10.01 -7.25 8.54
C ARG A 62 9.84 -6.01 7.68
N ALA A 63 9.02 -5.08 8.15
CA ALA A 63 8.93 -3.74 7.61
C ALA A 63 8.65 -2.77 8.77
N SER A 64 9.28 -1.61 8.74
CA SER A 64 8.89 -0.56 9.67
C SER A 64 7.46 -0.13 9.37
N LEU A 65 6.66 0.05 10.41
CA LEU A 65 5.31 0.61 10.27
C LEU A 65 5.26 2.08 10.69
N LYS A 66 6.41 2.67 10.97
CA LYS A 66 6.54 4.08 11.34
C LYS A 66 7.16 4.90 10.22
N TYR A 67 8.24 4.40 9.67
CA TYR A 67 9.02 5.08 8.63
C TYR A 67 8.88 4.34 7.30
N ALA A 68 9.47 4.90 6.26
CA ALA A 68 9.63 4.27 4.96
C ALA A 68 8.30 3.86 4.31
N CYS A 69 8.37 2.90 3.40
CA CYS A 69 7.20 2.43 2.66
C CYS A 69 6.16 1.75 3.58
N GLY A 70 6.61 1.00 4.56
CA GLY A 70 5.71 0.35 5.51
C GLY A 70 4.96 1.34 6.40
N GLY A 71 5.63 2.40 6.84
CA GLY A 71 4.98 3.46 7.62
C GLY A 71 3.92 4.20 6.84
N TRP A 72 4.18 4.47 5.57
CA TRP A 72 3.19 5.06 4.68
C TRP A 72 1.97 4.17 4.52
N ALA A 73 2.18 2.90 4.19
CA ALA A 73 1.09 1.95 3.99
C ALA A 73 0.26 1.77 5.28
N ALA A 74 0.91 1.68 6.42
CA ALA A 74 0.22 1.57 7.71
C ALA A 74 -0.64 2.81 7.99
N MET A 75 -0.10 3.99 7.78
CA MET A 75 -0.84 5.24 8.01
C MET A 75 -2.07 5.33 7.12
N VAL A 76 -1.92 5.09 5.82
CA VAL A 76 -3.03 5.15 4.88
C VAL A 76 -4.09 4.12 5.22
N SER A 77 -3.67 2.87 5.45
CA SER A 77 -4.58 1.78 5.77
C SER A 77 -5.35 2.03 7.07
N ASP A 78 -4.68 2.52 8.11
CA ASP A 78 -5.35 2.81 9.38
C ASP A 78 -6.31 4.00 9.27
N ARG A 79 -6.00 4.99 8.45
CA ARG A 79 -6.92 6.11 8.21
C ARG A 79 -8.19 5.66 7.47
N ILE A 80 -8.07 4.64 6.63
CA ILE A 80 -9.23 4.08 5.91
C ILE A 80 -10.05 3.15 6.81
N PHE A 81 -9.38 2.18 7.46
CA PHE A 81 -10.05 1.07 8.11
C PHE A 81 -10.06 1.15 9.64
N GLY A 82 -9.36 2.10 10.20
CA GLY A 82 -9.12 2.15 11.63
C GLY A 82 -7.91 1.30 12.02
N ARG A 83 -7.28 1.64 13.14
CA ARG A 83 -6.09 0.95 13.62
C ARG A 83 -6.38 -0.46 14.11
N THR A 84 -7.56 -0.63 14.71
CA THR A 84 -8.03 -1.90 15.24
C THR A 84 -9.33 -2.27 14.55
N GLY A 85 -9.60 -3.52 14.38
CA GLY A 85 -10.92 -3.98 14.00
C GLY A 85 -11.04 -4.69 12.65
N ALA A 86 -10.27 -4.33 11.67
CA ALA A 86 -10.38 -4.97 10.36
C ALA A 86 -9.14 -5.83 10.10
N PRO A 87 -9.24 -7.16 10.20
CA PRO A 87 -8.09 -8.05 9.98
C PRO A 87 -7.65 -8.04 8.53
N CYS A 88 -6.33 -8.17 8.32
CA CYS A 88 -5.78 -8.32 6.99
C CYS A 88 -6.01 -9.74 6.47
N ARG A 89 -6.54 -9.84 5.27
CA ARG A 89 -6.73 -11.12 4.57
C ARG A 89 -6.06 -11.03 3.21
N GLU A 90 -5.44 -12.11 2.78
CA GLU A 90 -4.81 -12.15 1.47
C GLU A 90 -5.86 -12.26 0.36
N VAL A 91 -5.66 -11.49 -0.70
CA VAL A 91 -6.45 -11.53 -1.94
C VAL A 91 -5.57 -12.10 -3.04
N THR A 92 -6.04 -13.16 -3.70
CA THR A 92 -5.28 -13.84 -4.75
C THR A 92 -5.89 -13.69 -6.14
N ASP A 93 -7.03 -13.04 -6.24
CA ASP A 93 -7.70 -12.74 -7.52
C ASP A 93 -7.57 -11.24 -7.80
N PRO A 94 -6.85 -10.81 -8.85
CA PRO A 94 -6.71 -9.39 -9.18
C PRO A 94 -8.04 -8.67 -9.37
N ALA A 95 -9.08 -9.35 -9.83
CA ALA A 95 -10.39 -8.76 -10.03
C ALA A 95 -11.07 -8.35 -8.71
N LYS A 96 -10.60 -8.88 -7.58
CA LYS A 96 -11.14 -8.60 -6.25
C LYS A 96 -10.35 -7.57 -5.48
N VAL A 97 -9.30 -7.04 -6.05
CA VAL A 97 -8.47 -6.00 -5.43
C VAL A 97 -9.22 -4.68 -5.49
N ARG A 98 -9.19 -3.93 -4.38
CA ARG A 98 -9.93 -2.68 -4.22
C ARG A 98 -9.01 -1.54 -3.80
N PRO A 99 -9.38 -0.29 -4.08
CA PRO A 99 -8.62 0.86 -3.60
C PRO A 99 -8.46 0.81 -2.08
N GLY A 100 -7.26 1.05 -1.60
CA GLY A 100 -6.93 0.97 -0.17
C GLY A 100 -6.34 -0.36 0.27
N ASP A 101 -6.39 -1.39 -0.57
CA ASP A 101 -5.70 -2.64 -0.28
C ASP A 101 -4.19 -2.44 -0.28
N ILE A 102 -3.49 -3.28 0.47
CA ILE A 102 -2.05 -3.19 0.66
C ILE A 102 -1.35 -4.12 -0.32
N LEU A 103 -0.35 -3.61 -1.02
CA LEU A 103 0.51 -4.41 -1.88
C LEU A 103 1.85 -4.63 -1.20
N VAL A 104 2.22 -5.90 -1.01
CA VAL A 104 3.54 -6.30 -0.50
C VAL A 104 4.31 -6.94 -1.65
N THR A 105 5.45 -6.36 -1.99
CA THR A 105 6.34 -6.88 -3.03
C THR A 105 7.51 -7.59 -2.36
N MET A 106 7.76 -8.83 -2.78
CA MET A 106 8.83 -9.66 -2.22
C MET A 106 10.07 -9.59 -3.10
N SER A 107 11.23 -9.60 -2.47
CA SER A 107 12.49 -9.79 -3.18
C SER A 107 12.75 -11.28 -3.42
N SER A 108 13.70 -11.58 -4.30
CA SER A 108 14.03 -12.96 -4.67
C SER A 108 14.57 -13.78 -3.50
N ASN A 109 15.09 -13.13 -2.46
CA ASN A 109 15.61 -13.80 -1.26
C ASN A 109 14.55 -14.06 -0.18
N GLY A 110 13.28 -13.76 -0.46
CA GLY A 110 12.18 -14.01 0.47
C GLY A 110 11.93 -12.91 1.50
N THR A 111 12.57 -11.75 1.34
CA THR A 111 12.31 -10.60 2.22
C THR A 111 11.36 -9.60 1.54
N ILE A 112 10.76 -8.72 2.34
CA ILE A 112 9.92 -7.65 1.79
C ILE A 112 10.82 -6.64 1.09
N TYR A 113 10.50 -6.38 -0.18
CA TYR A 113 11.17 -5.36 -0.96
C TYR A 113 10.48 -4.01 -0.81
N HIS A 114 9.16 -3.98 -0.89
CA HIS A 114 8.39 -2.74 -0.85
C HIS A 114 6.96 -3.00 -0.37
N VAL A 115 6.34 -1.97 0.23
CA VAL A 115 4.93 -1.99 0.61
C VAL A 115 4.29 -0.71 0.07
N GLY A 116 3.13 -0.83 -0.56
CA GLY A 116 2.38 0.31 -1.09
C GLY A 116 0.88 0.13 -0.87
N ILE A 117 0.13 1.15 -1.24
CA ILE A 117 -1.33 1.12 -1.19
C ILE A 117 -1.86 1.12 -2.61
N ILE A 118 -2.74 0.18 -2.91
CA ILE A 118 -3.33 0.03 -4.23
C ILE A 118 -4.40 1.11 -4.43
N LEU A 119 -4.32 1.79 -5.55
CA LEU A 119 -5.33 2.74 -6.01
C LEU A 119 -6.23 2.11 -7.07
N GLN A 120 -5.66 1.23 -7.89
CA GLN A 120 -6.36 0.66 -9.03
C GLN A 120 -5.65 -0.58 -9.54
N TYR A 121 -6.41 -1.59 -9.96
CA TYR A 121 -5.94 -2.67 -10.82
C TYR A 121 -6.18 -2.28 -12.28
N VAL A 122 -5.18 -2.44 -13.12
CA VAL A 122 -5.25 -2.11 -14.55
C VAL A 122 -4.94 -3.36 -15.37
N PRO A 123 -5.94 -3.89 -16.12
CA PRO A 123 -5.71 -5.05 -16.97
C PRO A 123 -4.72 -4.77 -18.10
N ALA A 124 -4.13 -5.84 -18.62
CA ALA A 124 -3.29 -5.79 -19.83
C ALA A 124 -4.05 -5.14 -20.98
N GLY A 125 -3.35 -4.31 -21.73
CA GLY A 125 -3.90 -3.58 -22.87
C GLY A 125 -4.55 -2.25 -22.54
N VAL A 126 -4.79 -1.96 -21.26
CA VAL A 126 -5.32 -0.67 -20.81
C VAL A 126 -4.15 0.21 -20.38
N ARG A 127 -4.13 1.43 -20.89
CA ARG A 127 -3.06 2.39 -20.54
C ARG A 127 -3.60 3.44 -19.60
N VAL A 128 -2.92 3.63 -18.48
CA VAL A 128 -3.14 4.76 -17.56
C VAL A 128 -1.81 5.48 -17.38
N ASN A 129 -1.84 6.78 -17.22
CA ASN A 129 -0.63 7.60 -17.12
C ASN A 129 0.36 7.32 -18.29
N GLN A 130 1.64 7.47 -18.04
CA GLN A 130 2.73 7.16 -18.98
C GLN A 130 3.21 5.72 -18.74
N SER A 131 2.32 4.78 -18.83
CA SER A 131 2.60 3.39 -18.50
C SER A 131 3.79 2.84 -19.29
N MET A 132 4.68 2.16 -18.58
CA MET A 132 5.86 1.53 -19.17
C MET A 132 5.62 0.14 -19.74
N ASN A 133 4.62 -0.56 -19.21
CA ASN A 133 4.30 -1.93 -19.61
C ASN A 133 2.79 -2.11 -19.82
N PRO A 134 2.19 -1.48 -20.85
CA PRO A 134 0.75 -1.53 -21.05
C PRO A 134 0.25 -2.92 -21.41
N ASN A 135 1.13 -3.83 -21.80
CA ASN A 135 0.76 -5.20 -22.21
C ASN A 135 0.64 -6.17 -21.03
N ASN A 136 0.95 -5.74 -19.83
CA ASN A 136 0.87 -6.57 -18.63
C ASN A 136 -0.22 -6.05 -17.69
N ASP A 137 -0.77 -6.97 -16.90
CA ASP A 137 -1.59 -6.59 -15.76
C ASP A 137 -0.75 -5.77 -14.79
N ARG A 138 -1.35 -4.74 -14.18
CA ARG A 138 -0.60 -3.82 -13.32
C ARG A 138 -1.47 -3.38 -12.15
N PHE A 139 -0.80 -3.03 -11.05
CA PHE A 139 -1.40 -2.24 -9.97
C PHE A 139 -0.87 -0.81 -10.05
N VAL A 140 -1.76 0.15 -9.92
CA VAL A 140 -1.39 1.56 -9.69
C VAL A 140 -1.45 1.79 -8.19
N THR A 141 -0.40 2.38 -7.63
CA THR A 141 -0.24 2.51 -6.18
C THR A 141 0.10 3.93 -5.77
N CYS A 142 -0.09 4.23 -4.47
CA CYS A 142 0.58 5.34 -3.82
C CYS A 142 1.55 4.80 -2.78
N ASP A 143 2.71 5.42 -2.69
CA ASP A 143 3.85 4.90 -1.95
C ASP A 143 4.59 6.01 -1.21
N GLY A 144 5.09 5.68 -0.02
CA GLY A 144 6.08 6.49 0.67
C GLY A 144 7.48 5.94 0.42
N ASN A 145 8.49 6.73 0.74
CA ASN A 145 9.91 6.36 0.60
C ASN A 145 10.30 5.92 -0.82
N ASN A 146 9.62 6.46 -1.82
CA ASN A 146 9.90 6.13 -3.20
C ASN A 146 11.08 6.97 -3.70
N GLY A 147 11.96 6.35 -4.51
CA GLY A 147 13.15 7.02 -5.05
C GLY A 147 14.26 7.23 -4.03
N ALA A 148 14.17 6.64 -2.85
CA ALA A 148 15.24 6.67 -1.86
C ALA A 148 16.44 5.89 -2.37
N ARG A 149 17.58 6.57 -2.48
CA ARG A 149 18.86 5.98 -2.82
C ARG A 149 19.90 6.49 -1.82
N ALA A 150 21.11 5.97 -1.86
CA ALA A 150 22.17 6.39 -0.94
C ALA A 150 22.24 7.92 -0.87
N GLY A 151 21.93 8.48 0.31
CA GLY A 151 21.98 9.93 0.54
C GLY A 151 20.82 10.74 0.01
N GLN A 152 19.80 10.10 -0.59
CA GLN A 152 18.60 10.79 -1.07
C GLN A 152 17.39 10.47 -0.22
N VAL A 153 16.60 11.50 0.05
CA VAL A 153 15.37 11.39 0.85
C VAL A 153 14.27 10.76 -0.01
N GLY A 154 13.58 9.78 0.54
CA GLY A 154 12.42 9.17 -0.09
C GLY A 154 11.21 10.10 -0.10
N LYS A 155 10.32 9.90 -1.04
CA LYS A 155 9.18 10.79 -1.28
C LYS A 155 7.90 10.01 -1.49
N VAL A 156 6.77 10.68 -1.28
CA VAL A 156 5.45 10.18 -1.63
C VAL A 156 5.29 10.23 -3.15
N ARG A 157 4.77 9.15 -3.71
CA ARG A 157 4.42 9.06 -5.13
C ARG A 157 2.99 8.55 -5.26
N TRP A 158 2.22 9.22 -6.13
CA TRP A 158 0.87 8.82 -6.49
C TRP A 158 0.88 8.38 -7.96
N GLY A 159 0.41 7.16 -8.21
CA GLY A 159 0.35 6.65 -9.58
C GLY A 159 1.56 5.85 -10.03
N MET A 160 2.29 5.24 -9.11
CA MET A 160 3.32 4.27 -9.46
C MET A 160 2.68 3.00 -10.00
N GLU A 161 3.34 2.35 -10.94
CA GLU A 161 2.85 1.10 -11.51
C GLU A 161 3.73 -0.08 -11.10
N THR A 162 3.09 -1.14 -10.61
CA THR A 162 3.75 -2.42 -10.34
C THR A 162 3.19 -3.45 -11.31
N THR A 163 4.04 -4.02 -12.13
CA THR A 163 3.68 -4.98 -13.18
C THR A 163 3.61 -6.40 -12.64
N LEU A 164 2.56 -7.13 -13.05
CA LEU A 164 2.44 -8.57 -12.82
C LEU A 164 3.02 -9.26 -14.06
N TYR A 165 4.31 -9.58 -14.05
CA TYR A 165 5.00 -10.13 -15.23
C TYR A 165 4.52 -11.51 -15.61
N ASN A 166 4.13 -12.32 -14.64
CA ASN A 166 3.58 -13.66 -14.86
C ASN A 166 2.05 -13.66 -14.71
N GLY A 167 1.43 -12.50 -14.91
CA GLY A 167 0.00 -12.35 -14.74
C GLY A 167 -0.43 -12.77 -13.35
N MET A 168 -1.48 -13.56 -13.26
CA MET A 168 -2.04 -14.00 -11.99
C MET A 168 -1.09 -14.87 -11.17
N ALA A 169 -0.07 -15.48 -11.79
CA ALA A 169 0.90 -16.32 -11.08
C ALA A 169 1.80 -15.52 -10.14
N ASP A 170 1.97 -14.21 -10.35
CA ASP A 170 2.71 -13.37 -9.44
C ASP A 170 1.96 -13.09 -8.15
N LEU A 171 0.63 -13.10 -8.20
CA LEU A 171 -0.20 -12.80 -7.03
C LEU A 171 -0.22 -14.01 -6.10
N GLY A 172 0.21 -13.81 -4.86
CA GLY A 172 0.38 -14.88 -3.88
C GLY A 172 1.79 -15.48 -3.85
N THR A 173 2.68 -15.05 -4.74
CA THR A 173 4.09 -15.50 -4.77
C THR A 173 5.05 -14.33 -4.58
N ARG A 174 5.27 -13.52 -5.60
CA ARG A 174 6.11 -12.31 -5.51
C ARG A 174 5.37 -11.10 -5.02
N LEU A 175 4.08 -11.01 -5.34
CA LEU A 175 3.20 -9.94 -4.93
C LEU A 175 2.13 -10.50 -4.03
N HIS A 176 1.94 -9.88 -2.88
CA HIS A 176 0.84 -10.23 -1.97
C HIS A 176 -0.06 -9.01 -1.81
N VAL A 177 -1.36 -9.23 -1.94
CA VAL A 177 -2.36 -8.19 -1.68
C VAL A 177 -3.10 -8.54 -0.41
N LEU A 178 -3.18 -7.57 0.49
CA LEU A 178 -3.90 -7.70 1.76
C LEU A 178 -5.07 -6.73 1.75
N THR A 179 -6.25 -7.22 2.08
CA THR A 179 -7.44 -6.40 2.22
C THR A 179 -7.88 -6.30 3.66
N ARG A 180 -8.41 -5.14 4.04
CA ARG A 180 -9.05 -4.92 5.34
C ARG A 180 -10.52 -4.55 5.18
N TYR A 181 -11.06 -4.66 3.97
CA TYR A 181 -12.51 -4.50 3.79
C TYR A 181 -13.25 -5.56 4.58
N PRO A 182 -14.41 -5.23 5.17
CA PRO A 182 -15.18 -6.19 5.96
C PRO A 182 -15.55 -7.42 5.14
N GLU A 183 -15.55 -8.58 5.81
CA GLU A 183 -16.04 -9.81 5.20
C GLU A 183 -17.53 -9.70 4.92
N GLY A 184 -17.97 -10.39 3.86
CA GLY A 184 -19.37 -10.42 3.47
C GLY A 184 -19.82 -9.24 2.63
N GLU A 185 -18.95 -8.24 2.40
CA GLU A 185 -19.24 -7.18 1.44
C GLU A 185 -19.21 -7.76 0.04
N SER A 186 -20.28 -7.54 -0.72
CA SER A 186 -20.38 -8.06 -2.08
C SER A 186 -19.46 -7.28 -3.01
N GLU A 187 -18.58 -8.00 -3.70
CA GLU A 187 -17.69 -7.39 -4.69
C GLU A 187 -18.43 -6.91 -5.93
N SER A 188 -19.61 -7.46 -6.20
CA SER A 188 -20.46 -7.01 -7.31
C SER A 188 -21.05 -5.61 -7.07
N GLU A 189 -21.04 -5.12 -5.84
CA GLU A 189 -21.48 -3.76 -5.49
C GLU A 189 -20.36 -2.73 -5.66
N ILE A 190 -19.17 -3.16 -6.02
CA ILE A 190 -18.00 -2.31 -6.21
C ILE A 190 -17.93 -1.92 -7.68
N PRO A 191 -18.01 -0.62 -8.00
CA PRO A 191 -17.94 -0.19 -9.40
C PRO A 191 -16.59 -0.44 -10.06
#